data_f4a28fb603d9ed269d967ae9f011414c
#
_entry.id   f4a28fb603d9ed269d967ae9f011414c
#
_cell.length_a   1.000
_cell.length_b   1.000
_cell.length_c   1.000
_cell.angle_alpha   90.00
_cell.angle_beta   90.00
_cell.angle_gamma   90.00
#
_symmetry.space_group_name_H-M   'P 1'
#
loop_
_entity.id
_entity.type
_entity.pdbx_description
1 polymer ?
#
loop_
_entity_poly.entity_id
_entity_poly.type
_entity_poly.pdbx_seq_one_letter_code
_entity_poly.pdbx_strand_id
1 'polypeptide(L)'
;MEERNITTTTAATESQAITTNAGTQEAVISDERIPGKLIGAIVAVGSLAFIGILTETVMTVLFPQLMREFNVDTATVQWITTIYLLVVAATMPLSSYLNRRFKHRTLFLAAVALAVLGSLIMIVGHAFPVILIARVIQGMGSGVATPLMINIILEQSPKSKVGRLMGVGSLVITVAPAIGPTVGGAVSSILPWRAIFVIVIPIILLVSLPVGLKCVEQHRPTEEARLNSLQFVSIVLALCGLVTVSYTHLTLPTT
;
A
#
# COMPACT_ATOMS: atom_id res chain seq x y z
N MET A 1 -64.20 26.73 5.26
CA MET A 1 -63.71 25.63 6.13
C MET A 1 -63.08 24.50 5.33
N GLU A 2 -63.31 24.45 4.03
CA GLU A 2 -62.85 23.34 3.16
C GLU A 2 -61.38 23.46 2.70
N GLU A 3 -60.84 24.65 2.48
CA GLU A 3 -59.46 24.87 2.03
C GLU A 3 -58.38 24.48 3.09
N ARG A 4 -58.72 24.51 4.36
CA ARG A 4 -57.78 24.19 5.43
C ARG A 4 -57.58 22.66 5.59
N ASN A 5 -58.50 21.86 5.08
CA ASN A 5 -58.44 20.40 5.18
C ASN A 5 -57.62 19.76 4.05
N ILE A 6 -57.57 20.43 2.88
CA ILE A 6 -56.82 19.95 1.73
C ILE A 6 -55.30 20.13 1.96
N THR A 7 -54.87 21.27 2.51
CA THR A 7 -53.44 21.53 2.80
C THR A 7 -52.84 20.64 3.86
N THR A 8 -53.61 20.27 4.89
CA THR A 8 -53.13 19.35 5.93
C THR A 8 -53.02 17.90 5.45
N THR A 9 -53.91 17.47 4.56
CA THR A 9 -53.87 16.11 4.01
C THR A 9 -52.70 15.95 3.02
N THR A 10 -52.41 16.96 2.21
CA THR A 10 -51.29 16.94 1.25
C THR A 10 -49.95 16.92 1.97
N ALA A 11 -49.76 17.72 3.03
CA ALA A 11 -48.55 17.78 3.82
C ALA A 11 -48.28 16.42 4.60
N ALA A 12 -49.35 15.81 5.09
CA ALA A 12 -49.23 14.50 5.76
C ALA A 12 -48.85 13.37 4.78
N THR A 13 -49.42 13.40 3.57
CA THR A 13 -49.12 12.42 2.52
C THR A 13 -47.69 12.57 1.99
N GLU A 14 -47.22 13.82 1.82
CA GLU A 14 -45.85 14.11 1.39
C GLU A 14 -44.86 13.75 2.45
N SER A 15 -45.10 14.00 3.73
CA SER A 15 -44.27 13.62 4.86
C SER A 15 -44.17 12.08 5.00
N GLN A 16 -45.27 11.36 4.79
CA GLN A 16 -45.27 9.90 4.79
C GLN A 16 -44.51 9.30 3.58
N ALA A 17 -44.62 9.91 2.40
CA ALA A 17 -43.87 9.49 1.22
C ALA A 17 -42.37 9.70 1.37
N ILE A 18 -41.94 10.80 1.99
CA ILE A 18 -40.52 11.09 2.28
C ILE A 18 -39.95 10.07 3.31
N THR A 19 -40.72 9.81 4.37
CA THR A 19 -40.28 8.85 5.40
C THR A 19 -40.24 7.40 4.87
N THR A 20 -41.18 7.02 4.04
CA THR A 20 -41.21 5.69 3.40
C THR A 20 -40.06 5.53 2.40
N ASN A 21 -39.78 6.56 1.60
CA ASN A 21 -38.63 6.53 0.68
C ASN A 21 -37.28 6.53 1.41
N ALA A 22 -37.15 7.28 2.50
CA ALA A 22 -35.93 7.26 3.32
C ALA A 22 -35.72 5.90 3.99
N GLY A 23 -36.76 5.32 4.56
CA GLY A 23 -36.69 3.97 5.16
C GLY A 23 -36.41 2.86 4.14
N THR A 24 -36.95 2.99 2.92
CA THR A 24 -36.68 2.03 1.83
C THR A 24 -35.26 2.21 1.27
N GLN A 25 -34.76 3.43 1.18
CA GLN A 25 -33.36 3.69 0.80
C GLN A 25 -32.37 3.22 1.85
N GLU A 26 -32.62 3.43 3.14
CA GLU A 26 -31.78 2.89 4.21
C GLU A 26 -31.79 1.36 4.26
N ALA A 27 -32.94 0.73 4.05
CA ALA A 27 -33.06 -0.73 4.01
C ALA A 27 -32.31 -1.34 2.79
N VAL A 28 -32.36 -0.68 1.62
CA VAL A 28 -31.64 -1.10 0.42
C VAL A 28 -30.12 -0.91 0.58
N ILE A 29 -29.68 0.12 1.31
CA ILE A 29 -28.27 0.40 1.56
C ILE A 29 -27.67 -0.62 2.56
N SER A 30 -28.47 -1.21 3.46
CA SER A 30 -27.98 -2.08 4.52
C SER A 30 -27.73 -3.54 4.11
N ASP A 31 -28.29 -4.02 2.99
CA ASP A 31 -28.22 -5.44 2.60
C ASP A 31 -27.27 -5.75 1.43
N GLU A 32 -26.46 -4.79 1.00
CA GLU A 32 -25.44 -5.02 -0.04
C GLU A 32 -24.29 -5.85 0.52
N ARG A 33 -24.30 -7.15 0.27
CA ARG A 33 -23.24 -8.08 0.74
C ARG A 33 -21.92 -7.79 0.05
N ILE A 34 -20.84 -7.70 0.83
CA ILE A 34 -19.49 -7.56 0.29
C ILE A 34 -19.11 -8.88 -0.41
N PRO A 35 -18.76 -8.88 -1.70
CA PRO A 35 -18.35 -10.10 -2.39
C PRO A 35 -17.10 -10.70 -1.71
N GLY A 36 -17.13 -12.02 -1.44
CA GLY A 36 -15.98 -12.70 -0.82
C GLY A 36 -14.69 -12.56 -1.62
N LYS A 37 -14.78 -12.46 -2.94
CA LYS A 37 -13.65 -12.19 -3.84
C LYS A 37 -13.00 -10.82 -3.56
N LEU A 38 -13.80 -9.80 -3.26
CA LEU A 38 -13.29 -8.47 -2.90
C LEU A 38 -12.49 -8.50 -1.60
N ILE A 39 -13.01 -9.19 -0.57
CA ILE A 39 -12.28 -9.38 0.69
C ILE A 39 -10.96 -10.10 0.43
N GLY A 40 -10.98 -11.17 -0.35
CA GLY A 40 -9.77 -11.89 -0.75
C GLY A 40 -8.76 -11.01 -1.49
N ALA A 41 -9.22 -10.16 -2.41
CA ALA A 41 -8.34 -9.23 -3.13
C ALA A 41 -7.71 -8.20 -2.18
N ILE A 42 -8.49 -7.63 -1.26
CA ILE A 42 -7.99 -6.69 -0.24
C ILE A 42 -6.98 -7.36 0.69
N VAL A 43 -7.25 -8.59 1.12
CA VAL A 43 -6.32 -9.35 1.97
C VAL A 43 -5.03 -9.66 1.22
N ALA A 44 -5.10 -10.09 -0.04
CA ALA A 44 -3.92 -10.43 -0.83
C ALA A 44 -3.01 -9.22 -1.09
N VAL A 45 -3.60 -8.09 -1.55
CA VAL A 45 -2.83 -6.87 -1.85
C VAL A 45 -2.44 -6.17 -0.56
N GLY A 46 -3.33 -6.15 0.44
CA GLY A 46 -3.06 -5.59 1.76
C GLY A 46 -1.94 -6.30 2.51
N SER A 47 -1.87 -7.64 2.45
CA SER A 47 -0.75 -8.39 3.05
C SER A 47 0.59 -8.07 2.36
N LEU A 48 0.59 -7.85 1.04
CA LEU A 48 1.79 -7.43 0.32
C LEU A 48 2.24 -6.02 0.75
N ALA A 49 1.30 -5.08 0.85
CA ALA A 49 1.57 -3.73 1.32
C ALA A 49 2.05 -3.73 2.79
N PHE A 50 1.39 -4.51 3.65
CA PHE A 50 1.78 -4.71 5.05
C PHE A 50 3.22 -5.20 5.19
N ILE A 51 3.59 -6.25 4.44
CA ILE A 51 4.95 -6.80 4.45
C ILE A 51 5.97 -5.78 3.97
N GLY A 52 5.64 -4.98 2.95
CA GLY A 52 6.52 -3.92 2.46
C GLY A 52 6.85 -2.89 3.54
N ILE A 53 5.82 -2.40 4.25
CA ILE A 53 5.98 -1.42 5.33
C ILE A 53 6.64 -2.06 6.56
N LEU A 54 6.26 -3.31 6.90
CA LEU A 54 6.88 -4.05 7.99
C LEU A 54 8.39 -4.21 7.78
N THR A 55 8.81 -4.66 6.60
CA THR A 55 10.23 -4.85 6.29
C THR A 55 11.01 -3.54 6.26
N GLU A 56 10.36 -2.42 5.92
CA GLU A 56 10.97 -1.09 6.01
C GLU A 56 11.29 -0.75 7.47
N THR A 57 10.31 -0.86 8.37
CA THR A 57 10.49 -0.52 9.79
C THR A 57 11.39 -1.52 10.53
N VAL A 58 11.36 -2.79 10.17
CA VAL A 58 12.29 -3.80 10.69
C VAL A 58 13.73 -3.43 10.36
N MET A 59 14.02 -2.93 9.15
CA MET A 59 15.38 -2.58 8.74
C MET A 59 16.00 -1.48 9.61
N THR A 60 15.24 -0.54 10.14
CA THR A 60 15.76 0.51 11.03
C THR A 60 16.29 -0.07 12.34
N VAL A 61 15.65 -1.11 12.86
CA VAL A 61 16.10 -1.83 14.08
C VAL A 61 17.39 -2.62 13.81
N LEU A 62 17.59 -3.05 12.58
CA LEU A 62 18.74 -3.87 12.17
C LEU A 62 20.01 -3.04 11.85
N PHE A 63 19.93 -1.71 11.83
CA PHE A 63 21.08 -0.84 11.51
C PHE A 63 22.35 -1.20 12.25
N PRO A 64 22.37 -1.46 13.58
CA PRO A 64 23.61 -1.82 14.28
C PRO A 64 24.24 -3.13 13.79
N GLN A 65 23.44 -4.10 13.34
CA GLN A 65 23.95 -5.35 12.77
C GLN A 65 24.53 -5.11 11.37
N LEU A 66 23.81 -4.35 10.54
CA LEU A 66 24.22 -4.01 9.18
C LEU A 66 25.49 -3.16 9.15
N MET A 67 25.62 -2.19 10.06
CA MET A 67 26.83 -1.37 10.20
C MET A 67 28.07 -2.24 10.51
N ARG A 68 27.93 -3.22 11.40
CA ARG A 68 29.01 -4.14 11.74
C ARG A 68 29.36 -5.08 10.59
N GLU A 69 28.35 -5.63 9.90
CA GLU A 69 28.56 -6.63 8.84
C GLU A 69 29.19 -5.99 7.58
N PHE A 70 28.70 -4.82 7.19
CA PHE A 70 29.18 -4.13 5.98
C PHE A 70 30.31 -3.12 6.25
N ASN A 71 30.69 -2.94 7.52
CA ASN A 71 31.68 -1.98 7.96
C ASN A 71 31.40 -0.56 7.43
N VAL A 72 30.17 -0.09 7.60
CA VAL A 72 29.68 1.23 7.17
C VAL A 72 29.27 2.07 8.37
N ASP A 73 29.33 3.39 8.21
CA ASP A 73 28.91 4.34 9.22
C ASP A 73 27.37 4.54 9.26
N THR A 74 26.91 5.27 10.26
CA THR A 74 25.48 5.54 10.46
C THR A 74 24.85 6.29 9.28
N ALA A 75 25.58 7.23 8.68
CA ALA A 75 25.06 7.99 7.54
C ALA A 75 24.88 7.09 6.31
N THR A 76 25.83 6.18 6.08
CA THR A 76 25.75 5.24 4.97
C THR A 76 24.65 4.21 5.15
N VAL A 77 24.47 3.63 6.35
CA VAL A 77 23.43 2.61 6.56
C VAL A 77 22.01 3.17 6.41
N GLN A 78 21.79 4.45 6.69
CA GLN A 78 20.49 5.09 6.51
C GLN A 78 20.02 5.09 5.06
N TRP A 79 20.93 5.00 4.08
CA TRP A 79 20.55 4.88 2.68
C TRP A 79 19.67 3.66 2.38
N ILE A 80 19.75 2.61 3.20
CA ILE A 80 18.91 1.41 3.04
C ILE A 80 17.42 1.75 3.14
N THR A 81 17.02 2.61 4.08
CA THR A 81 15.62 3.05 4.23
C THR A 81 15.31 4.24 3.34
N THR A 82 16.24 5.18 3.20
CA THR A 82 16.06 6.38 2.39
C THR A 82 15.78 6.04 0.92
N ILE A 83 16.58 5.16 0.32
CA ILE A 83 16.40 4.77 -1.09
C ILE A 83 15.08 4.00 -1.29
N TYR A 84 14.70 3.15 -0.32
CA TYR A 84 13.44 2.45 -0.36
C TYR A 84 12.25 3.43 -0.35
N LEU A 85 12.22 4.36 0.61
CA LEU A 85 11.15 5.36 0.72
C LEU A 85 11.11 6.29 -0.49
N LEU A 86 12.27 6.69 -1.03
CA LEU A 86 12.36 7.50 -2.23
C LEU A 86 11.73 6.79 -3.43
N VAL A 87 12.07 5.50 -3.62
CA VAL A 87 11.51 4.70 -4.70
C VAL A 87 10.01 4.46 -4.51
N VAL A 88 9.54 4.19 -3.29
CA VAL A 88 8.11 4.08 -2.98
C VAL A 88 7.40 5.39 -3.35
N ALA A 89 7.91 6.54 -2.91
CA ALA A 89 7.32 7.84 -3.19
C ALA A 89 7.30 8.17 -4.69
N ALA A 90 8.34 7.81 -5.43
CA ALA A 90 8.41 7.98 -6.89
C ALA A 90 7.46 7.02 -7.64
N THR A 91 7.25 5.81 -7.10
CA THR A 91 6.41 4.79 -7.73
C THR A 91 4.92 5.05 -7.49
N MET A 92 4.52 5.70 -6.40
CA MET A 92 3.10 5.99 -6.10
C MET A 92 2.38 6.78 -7.21
N PRO A 93 2.89 7.91 -7.72
CA PRO A 93 2.26 8.60 -8.85
C PRO A 93 2.24 7.76 -10.13
N LEU A 94 3.31 6.99 -10.37
CA LEU A 94 3.40 6.08 -11.51
C LEU A 94 2.35 4.96 -11.41
N SER A 95 2.06 4.48 -10.21
CA SER A 95 1.04 3.46 -9.96
C SER A 95 -0.36 3.91 -10.40
N SER A 96 -0.70 5.17 -10.24
CA SER A 96 -1.98 5.73 -10.72
C SER A 96 -2.13 5.61 -12.25
N TYR A 97 -1.04 5.82 -12.97
CA TYR A 97 -1.00 5.61 -14.43
C TYR A 97 -1.06 4.12 -14.79
N LEU A 98 -0.26 3.29 -14.10
CA LEU A 98 -0.24 1.85 -14.33
C LEU A 98 -1.62 1.20 -14.09
N ASN A 99 -2.34 1.64 -13.07
CA ASN A 99 -3.69 1.16 -12.74
C ASN A 99 -4.73 1.47 -13.83
N ARG A 100 -4.53 2.53 -14.60
CA ARG A 100 -5.39 2.86 -15.77
C ARG A 100 -5.04 2.05 -17.00
N ARG A 101 -3.77 1.66 -17.17
CA ARG A 101 -3.26 0.99 -18.38
C ARG A 101 -3.22 -0.53 -18.26
N PHE A 102 -2.95 -1.07 -17.10
CA PHE A 102 -2.75 -2.50 -16.89
C PHE A 102 -3.85 -3.10 -16.00
N LYS A 103 -4.11 -4.39 -16.19
CA LYS A 103 -5.04 -5.14 -15.35
C LYS A 103 -4.51 -5.21 -13.91
N HIS A 104 -5.39 -5.06 -12.91
CA HIS A 104 -5.01 -5.15 -11.50
C HIS A 104 -4.27 -6.45 -11.17
N ARG A 105 -4.66 -7.56 -11.80
CA ARG A 105 -3.97 -8.84 -11.66
C ARG A 105 -2.52 -8.79 -12.15
N THR A 106 -2.25 -8.12 -13.27
CA THR A 106 -0.88 -7.98 -13.79
C THR A 106 -0.03 -7.12 -12.88
N LEU A 107 -0.59 -6.01 -12.37
CA LEU A 107 0.11 -5.14 -11.42
C LEU A 107 0.38 -5.83 -10.09
N PHE A 108 -0.59 -6.60 -9.59
CA PHE A 108 -0.41 -7.41 -8.40
C PHE A 108 0.72 -8.43 -8.58
N LEU A 109 0.73 -9.17 -9.68
CA LEU A 109 1.80 -10.15 -9.98
C LEU A 109 3.17 -9.49 -10.13
N ALA A 110 3.23 -8.32 -10.77
CA ALA A 110 4.46 -7.55 -10.88
C ALA A 110 4.96 -7.10 -9.50
N ALA A 111 4.07 -6.60 -8.64
CA ALA A 111 4.42 -6.19 -7.27
C ALA A 111 4.91 -7.39 -6.43
N VAL A 112 4.25 -8.55 -6.52
CA VAL A 112 4.69 -9.79 -5.85
C VAL A 112 6.06 -10.22 -6.37
N ALA A 113 6.27 -10.24 -7.69
CA ALA A 113 7.54 -10.63 -8.29
C ALA A 113 8.69 -9.70 -7.86
N LEU A 114 8.45 -8.39 -7.83
CA LEU A 114 9.44 -7.41 -7.36
C LEU A 114 9.75 -7.59 -5.87
N ALA A 115 8.73 -7.80 -5.03
CA ALA A 115 8.92 -8.02 -3.60
C ALA A 115 9.72 -9.31 -3.32
N VAL A 116 9.41 -10.41 -4.01
CA VAL A 116 10.12 -11.68 -3.88
C VAL A 116 11.55 -11.56 -4.42
N LEU A 117 11.72 -10.97 -5.61
CA LEU A 117 13.04 -10.78 -6.22
C LEU A 117 13.96 -9.93 -5.32
N GLY A 118 13.46 -8.79 -4.84
CA GLY A 118 14.21 -7.94 -3.93
C GLY A 118 14.55 -8.67 -2.63
N SER A 119 13.63 -9.47 -2.07
CA SER A 119 13.89 -10.27 -0.87
C SER A 119 14.92 -11.38 -1.10
N LEU A 120 14.92 -12.03 -2.26
CA LEU A 120 15.95 -13.00 -2.65
C LEU A 120 17.33 -12.34 -2.73
N ILE A 121 17.40 -11.15 -3.36
CA ILE A 121 18.66 -10.41 -3.44
C ILE A 121 19.16 -10.01 -2.05
N MET A 122 18.25 -9.65 -1.10
CA MET A 122 18.61 -9.36 0.30
C MET A 122 19.23 -10.58 1.01
N ILE A 123 18.76 -11.79 0.70
CA ILE A 123 19.30 -13.03 1.29
C ILE A 123 20.70 -13.33 0.77
N VAL A 124 20.89 -13.19 -0.56
CA VAL A 124 22.14 -13.59 -1.24
C VAL A 124 23.19 -12.46 -1.25
N GLY A 125 22.76 -11.21 -1.04
CA GLY A 125 23.62 -10.04 -1.12
C GLY A 125 24.70 -10.01 -0.03
N HIS A 126 25.97 -9.90 -0.42
CA HIS A 126 27.13 -9.83 0.48
C HIS A 126 27.80 -8.45 0.42
N ALA A 127 27.41 -7.59 -0.50
CA ALA A 127 27.97 -6.24 -0.65
C ALA A 127 26.89 -5.20 -0.38
N PHE A 128 27.24 -4.10 0.29
CA PHE A 128 26.31 -3.02 0.62
C PHE A 128 25.56 -2.45 -0.61
N PRO A 129 26.21 -2.19 -1.77
CA PRO A 129 25.52 -1.73 -2.96
C PRO A 129 24.45 -2.70 -3.48
N VAL A 130 24.66 -4.01 -3.31
CA VAL A 130 23.68 -5.04 -3.71
C VAL A 130 22.43 -4.95 -2.83
N ILE A 131 22.61 -4.66 -1.53
CA ILE A 131 21.50 -4.42 -0.61
C ILE A 131 20.70 -3.18 -1.04
N LEU A 132 21.35 -2.11 -1.48
CA LEU A 132 20.65 -0.92 -1.98
C LEU A 132 19.83 -1.22 -3.24
N ILE A 133 20.37 -2.01 -4.19
CA ILE A 133 19.64 -2.44 -5.38
C ILE A 133 18.41 -3.29 -4.98
N ALA A 134 18.57 -4.20 -4.03
CA ALA A 134 17.45 -4.99 -3.52
C ALA A 134 16.35 -4.07 -2.94
N ARG A 135 16.72 -3.02 -2.23
CA ARG A 135 15.77 -2.03 -1.66
C ARG A 135 15.06 -1.22 -2.74
N VAL A 136 15.73 -0.85 -3.82
CA VAL A 136 15.09 -0.23 -4.98
C VAL A 136 13.99 -1.15 -5.54
N ILE A 137 14.33 -2.41 -5.77
CA ILE A 137 13.39 -3.41 -6.33
C ILE A 137 12.20 -3.63 -5.38
N GLN A 138 12.43 -3.77 -4.07
CA GLN A 138 11.38 -3.89 -3.07
C GLN A 138 10.50 -2.64 -3.00
N GLY A 139 11.09 -1.45 -3.05
CA GLY A 139 10.40 -0.16 -3.04
C GLY A 139 9.44 0.00 -4.22
N MET A 140 9.84 -0.45 -5.42
CA MET A 140 8.96 -0.47 -6.59
C MET A 140 7.74 -1.38 -6.35
N GLY A 141 7.94 -2.57 -5.79
CA GLY A 141 6.84 -3.48 -5.47
C GLY A 141 5.86 -2.89 -4.45
N SER A 142 6.35 -2.33 -3.37
CA SER A 142 5.54 -1.71 -2.31
C SER A 142 4.84 -0.45 -2.77
N GLY A 143 5.50 0.38 -3.60
CA GLY A 143 4.94 1.60 -4.17
C GLY A 143 3.78 1.34 -5.14
N VAL A 144 3.69 0.13 -5.72
CA VAL A 144 2.53 -0.30 -6.51
C VAL A 144 1.45 -0.92 -5.62
N ALA A 145 1.80 -1.72 -4.60
CA ALA A 145 0.85 -2.47 -3.80
C ALA A 145 -0.13 -1.58 -3.02
N THR A 146 0.35 -0.52 -2.39
CA THR A 146 -0.49 0.35 -1.55
C THR A 146 -1.57 1.09 -2.36
N PRO A 147 -1.27 1.80 -3.45
CA PRO A 147 -2.31 2.43 -4.28
C PRO A 147 -3.22 1.40 -4.97
N LEU A 148 -2.69 0.23 -5.34
CA LEU A 148 -3.49 -0.85 -5.93
C LEU A 148 -4.57 -1.33 -4.96
N MET A 149 -4.26 -1.51 -3.68
CA MET A 149 -5.24 -1.87 -2.65
C MET A 149 -6.36 -0.82 -2.54
N ILE A 150 -6.00 0.45 -2.48
CA ILE A 150 -6.96 1.56 -2.40
C ILE A 150 -7.87 1.58 -3.62
N ASN A 151 -7.30 1.43 -4.82
CA ASN A 151 -8.07 1.42 -6.07
C ASN A 151 -9.04 0.24 -6.16
N ILE A 152 -8.62 -0.96 -5.75
CA ILE A 152 -9.52 -2.12 -5.68
C ILE A 152 -10.69 -1.85 -4.73
N ILE A 153 -10.45 -1.25 -3.56
CA ILE A 153 -11.51 -0.87 -2.63
C ILE A 153 -12.47 0.13 -3.27
N LEU A 154 -11.96 1.20 -3.89
CA LEU A 154 -12.78 2.26 -4.47
C LEU A 154 -13.60 1.78 -5.68
N GLU A 155 -13.06 0.89 -6.51
CA GLU A 155 -13.70 0.45 -7.74
C GLU A 155 -14.68 -0.71 -7.55
N GLN A 156 -14.38 -1.62 -6.61
CA GLN A 156 -15.13 -2.87 -6.47
C GLN A 156 -16.04 -2.91 -5.24
N SER A 157 -15.94 -1.92 -4.33
CA SER A 157 -16.79 -1.90 -3.13
C SER A 157 -18.14 -1.28 -3.39
N PRO A 158 -19.21 -1.81 -2.77
CA PRO A 158 -20.49 -1.13 -2.71
C PRO A 158 -20.33 0.26 -2.07
N LYS A 159 -20.97 1.28 -2.63
CA LYS A 159 -20.85 2.69 -2.18
C LYS A 159 -21.11 2.85 -0.67
N SER A 160 -22.05 2.09 -0.13
CA SER A 160 -22.41 2.07 1.30
C SER A 160 -21.29 1.55 2.21
N LYS A 161 -20.33 0.76 1.69
CA LYS A 161 -19.31 0.05 2.49
C LYS A 161 -17.88 0.48 2.18
N VAL A 162 -17.67 1.38 1.23
CA VAL A 162 -16.33 1.92 0.87
C VAL A 162 -15.61 2.46 2.10
N GLY A 163 -16.28 3.28 2.92
CA GLY A 163 -15.66 3.87 4.13
C GLY A 163 -15.18 2.81 5.12
N ARG A 164 -15.96 1.74 5.34
CA ARG A 164 -15.58 0.63 6.22
C ARG A 164 -14.37 -0.14 5.69
N LEU A 165 -14.34 -0.45 4.40
CA LEU A 165 -13.23 -1.17 3.77
C LEU A 165 -11.97 -0.32 3.68
N MET A 166 -12.11 0.99 3.43
CA MET A 166 -11.00 1.94 3.51
C MET A 166 -10.43 2.02 4.93
N GLY A 167 -11.30 2.02 5.96
CA GLY A 167 -10.86 1.95 7.36
C GLY A 167 -10.04 0.70 7.66
N VAL A 168 -10.48 -0.47 7.19
CA VAL A 168 -9.72 -1.73 7.33
C VAL A 168 -8.39 -1.66 6.59
N GLY A 169 -8.37 -1.15 5.35
CA GLY A 169 -7.13 -0.94 4.59
C GLY A 169 -6.15 0.00 5.30
N SER A 170 -6.64 1.10 5.85
CA SER A 170 -5.83 2.04 6.63
C SER A 170 -5.26 1.41 7.90
N LEU A 171 -6.03 0.57 8.60
CA LEU A 171 -5.55 -0.17 9.77
C LEU A 171 -4.38 -1.09 9.41
N VAL A 172 -4.45 -1.81 8.29
CA VAL A 172 -3.35 -2.68 7.82
C VAL A 172 -2.06 -1.87 7.63
N ILE A 173 -2.16 -0.70 7.01
CA ILE A 173 -1.00 0.18 6.76
C ILE A 173 -0.45 0.76 8.08
N THR A 174 -1.33 1.15 9.02
CA THR A 174 -0.93 1.79 10.28
C THR A 174 -0.34 0.81 11.29
N VAL A 175 -0.83 -0.43 11.32
CA VAL A 175 -0.37 -1.46 12.26
C VAL A 175 1.02 -2.00 11.89
N ALA A 176 1.37 -2.01 10.61
CA ALA A 176 2.66 -2.53 10.14
C ALA A 176 3.88 -1.82 10.78
N PRO A 177 3.97 -0.47 10.81
CA PRO A 177 5.07 0.23 11.48
C PRO A 177 5.10 0.00 12.99
N ALA A 178 3.94 -0.17 13.63
CA ALA A 178 3.87 -0.39 15.08
C ALA A 178 4.44 -1.76 15.49
N ILE A 179 4.20 -2.79 14.67
CA ILE A 179 4.68 -4.16 14.92
C ILE A 179 6.14 -4.34 14.46
N GLY A 180 6.58 -3.59 13.45
CA GLY A 180 7.89 -3.74 12.83
C GLY A 180 9.06 -3.80 13.82
N PRO A 181 9.22 -2.83 14.73
CA PRO A 181 10.32 -2.84 15.68
C PRO A 181 10.30 -4.07 16.61
N THR A 182 9.12 -4.50 17.04
CA THR A 182 8.97 -5.69 17.89
C THR A 182 9.38 -6.97 17.15
N VAL A 183 8.91 -7.14 15.91
CA VAL A 183 9.28 -8.27 15.06
C VAL A 183 10.77 -8.24 14.73
N GLY A 184 11.28 -7.06 14.34
CA GLY A 184 12.70 -6.87 14.04
C GLY A 184 13.60 -7.19 15.23
N GLY A 185 13.26 -6.69 16.41
CA GLY A 185 13.98 -6.97 17.65
C GLY A 185 13.95 -8.45 18.05
N ALA A 186 12.75 -9.07 18.00
CA ALA A 186 12.59 -10.49 18.35
C ALA A 186 13.36 -11.41 17.39
N VAL A 187 13.27 -11.17 16.09
CA VAL A 187 13.99 -12.00 15.10
C VAL A 187 15.51 -11.79 15.21
N SER A 188 15.96 -10.54 15.35
CA SER A 188 17.39 -10.23 15.42
C SER A 188 18.09 -10.70 16.69
N SER A 189 17.33 -10.98 17.75
CA SER A 189 17.88 -11.53 18.99
C SER A 189 18.24 -13.03 18.91
N ILE A 190 17.62 -13.76 17.96
CA ILE A 190 17.74 -15.22 17.86
C ILE A 190 18.36 -15.64 16.51
N LEU A 191 18.08 -14.89 15.45
CA LEU A 191 18.42 -15.24 14.07
C LEU A 191 19.21 -14.11 13.38
N PRO A 192 20.03 -14.42 12.37
CA PRO A 192 20.64 -13.38 11.55
C PRO A 192 19.56 -12.57 10.83
N TRP A 193 19.83 -11.28 10.58
CA TRP A 193 18.87 -10.36 9.96
C TRP A 193 18.28 -10.84 8.61
N ARG A 194 19.05 -11.63 7.87
CA ARG A 194 18.59 -12.25 6.61
C ARG A 194 17.42 -13.20 6.80
N ALA A 195 17.25 -13.80 7.99
CA ALA A 195 16.16 -14.70 8.29
C ALA A 195 14.78 -14.05 8.13
N ILE A 196 14.67 -12.74 8.31
CA ILE A 196 13.44 -11.98 8.09
C ILE A 196 12.95 -12.16 6.66
N PHE A 197 13.84 -12.05 5.67
CA PHE A 197 13.49 -12.22 4.26
C PHE A 197 13.20 -13.69 3.90
N VAL A 198 13.86 -14.63 4.56
CA VAL A 198 13.55 -16.07 4.42
C VAL A 198 12.13 -16.37 4.92
N ILE A 199 11.66 -15.70 5.98
CA ILE A 199 10.30 -15.83 6.52
C ILE A 199 9.29 -15.11 5.64
N VAL A 200 9.62 -13.94 5.14
CA VAL A 200 8.73 -13.07 4.33
C VAL A 200 8.38 -13.71 2.98
N ILE A 201 9.34 -14.35 2.31
CA ILE A 201 9.11 -14.96 0.98
C ILE A 201 7.99 -16.02 1.03
N PRO A 202 8.01 -17.03 1.92
CA PRO A 202 6.93 -18.00 2.03
C PRO A 202 5.58 -17.35 2.34
N ILE A 203 5.54 -16.31 3.18
CA ILE A 203 4.28 -15.60 3.50
C ILE A 203 3.71 -14.95 2.23
N ILE A 204 4.54 -14.28 1.43
CA ILE A 204 4.08 -13.69 0.16
C ILE A 204 3.60 -14.78 -0.80
N LEU A 205 4.35 -15.88 -0.94
CA LEU A 205 4.04 -16.93 -1.91
C LEU A 205 2.87 -17.82 -1.50
N LEU A 206 2.67 -18.07 -0.20
CA LEU A 206 1.62 -18.97 0.30
C LEU A 206 0.33 -18.24 0.67
N VAL A 207 0.41 -16.97 1.07
CA VAL A 207 -0.76 -16.17 1.47
C VAL A 207 -1.16 -15.20 0.37
N SER A 208 -0.27 -14.28 0.00
CA SER A 208 -0.60 -13.20 -0.91
C SER A 208 -0.84 -13.70 -2.35
N LEU A 209 0.06 -14.54 -2.88
CA LEU A 209 -0.01 -14.99 -4.28
C LEU A 209 -1.24 -15.85 -4.58
N PRO A 210 -1.58 -16.96 -3.87
CA PRO A 210 -2.70 -17.80 -4.24
C PRO A 210 -4.05 -17.12 -4.04
N VAL A 211 -4.19 -16.31 -2.99
CA VAL A 211 -5.40 -15.54 -2.74
C VAL A 211 -5.57 -14.46 -3.80
N GLY A 212 -4.49 -13.75 -4.16
CA GLY A 212 -4.51 -12.72 -5.18
C GLY A 212 -4.82 -13.26 -6.58
N LEU A 213 -4.25 -14.42 -6.95
CA LEU A 213 -4.54 -15.06 -8.24
C LEU A 213 -6.02 -15.44 -8.42
N LYS A 214 -6.71 -15.79 -7.34
CA LYS A 214 -8.13 -16.17 -7.36
C LYS A 214 -9.08 -14.99 -7.21
N CYS A 215 -8.67 -13.96 -6.48
CA CYS A 215 -9.56 -12.90 -6.02
C CYS A 215 -9.34 -11.55 -6.72
N VAL A 216 -8.13 -11.27 -7.25
CA VAL A 216 -7.87 -10.00 -7.95
C VAL A 216 -8.39 -10.09 -9.38
N GLU A 217 -9.54 -9.46 -9.62
CA GLU A 217 -10.19 -9.35 -10.93
C GLU A 217 -10.25 -7.88 -11.36
N GLN A 218 -10.30 -7.64 -12.67
CA GLN A 218 -10.50 -6.29 -13.21
C GLN A 218 -11.96 -6.10 -13.60
N HIS A 219 -12.63 -5.09 -12.99
CA HIS A 219 -14.02 -4.77 -13.29
C HIS A 219 -14.20 -3.72 -14.38
N ARG A 220 -13.16 -2.95 -14.69
CA ARG A 220 -13.20 -1.90 -15.71
C ARG A 220 -12.26 -2.20 -16.87
N PRO A 221 -12.64 -1.86 -18.12
CA PRO A 221 -11.71 -1.87 -19.22
C PRO A 221 -10.59 -0.87 -18.98
N THR A 222 -9.38 -1.24 -19.41
CA THR A 222 -8.21 -0.36 -19.37
C THR A 222 -8.43 0.83 -20.31
N GLU A 223 -8.38 2.05 -19.75
CA GLU A 223 -8.40 3.28 -20.53
C GLU A 223 -7.02 3.53 -21.17
N GLU A 224 -7.00 4.16 -22.35
CA GLU A 224 -5.77 4.67 -22.94
C GLU A 224 -5.28 5.90 -22.17
N ALA A 225 -4.55 5.66 -21.08
CA ALA A 225 -3.93 6.73 -20.32
C ALA A 225 -2.62 7.16 -21.00
N ARG A 226 -2.44 8.46 -21.24
CA ARG A 226 -1.17 9.04 -21.67
C ARG A 226 -0.36 9.46 -20.44
N LEU A 227 0.84 8.93 -20.34
CA LEU A 227 1.79 9.35 -19.31
C LEU A 227 2.35 10.73 -19.70
N ASN A 228 2.08 11.73 -18.88
CA ASN A 228 2.80 12.99 -19.03
C ASN A 228 4.21 12.81 -18.44
N SER A 229 5.14 12.38 -19.31
CA SER A 229 6.53 12.07 -18.92
C SER A 229 7.21 13.25 -18.25
N LEU A 230 6.90 14.47 -18.66
CA LEU A 230 7.44 15.70 -18.07
C LEU A 230 6.99 15.85 -16.61
N GLN A 231 5.70 15.61 -16.34
CA GLN A 231 5.15 15.70 -14.98
C GLN A 231 5.72 14.59 -14.07
N PHE A 232 5.91 13.39 -14.59
CA PHE A 232 6.53 12.30 -13.84
C PHE A 232 8.00 12.61 -13.51
N VAL A 233 8.78 13.03 -14.50
CA VAL A 233 10.19 13.40 -14.31
C VAL A 233 10.32 14.55 -13.32
N SER A 234 9.45 15.58 -13.39
CA SER A 234 9.48 16.69 -12.44
C SER A 234 9.19 16.26 -10.99
N ILE A 235 8.27 15.32 -10.77
CA ILE A 235 7.99 14.76 -9.44
C ILE A 235 9.21 14.00 -8.91
N VAL A 236 9.80 13.14 -9.73
CA VAL A 236 11.00 12.37 -9.33
C VAL A 236 12.16 13.31 -9.01
N LEU A 237 12.40 14.32 -9.83
CA LEU A 237 13.45 15.32 -9.60
C LEU A 237 13.20 16.15 -8.32
N ALA A 238 11.96 16.55 -8.06
CA ALA A 238 11.58 17.25 -6.85
C ALA A 238 11.82 16.41 -5.59
N LEU A 239 11.45 15.10 -5.63
CA LEU A 239 11.70 14.17 -4.53
C LEU A 239 13.19 13.92 -4.31
N CYS A 240 13.97 13.73 -5.38
CA CYS A 240 15.42 13.59 -5.29
C CYS A 240 16.06 14.86 -4.73
N GLY A 241 15.63 16.04 -5.20
CA GLY A 241 16.09 17.32 -4.69
C GLY A 241 15.79 17.53 -3.22
N LEU A 242 14.58 17.20 -2.78
CA LEU A 242 14.16 17.29 -1.37
C LEU A 242 15.04 16.41 -0.48
N VAL A 243 15.27 15.15 -0.88
CA VAL A 243 16.14 14.21 -0.15
C VAL A 243 17.57 14.73 -0.09
N THR A 244 18.11 15.23 -1.20
CA THR A 244 19.48 15.78 -1.25
C THR A 244 19.62 17.00 -0.34
N VAL A 245 18.66 17.93 -0.37
CA VAL A 245 18.65 19.12 0.50
C VAL A 245 18.54 18.71 1.98
N SER A 246 17.65 17.79 2.32
CA SER A 246 17.53 17.28 3.70
C SER A 246 18.82 16.65 4.18
N TYR A 247 19.51 15.89 3.33
CA TYR A 247 20.80 15.27 3.67
C TYR A 247 21.89 16.31 3.88
N THR A 248 22.01 17.30 2.99
CA THR A 248 23.03 18.36 3.12
C THR A 248 22.81 19.23 4.34
N HIS A 249 21.57 19.55 4.70
CA HIS A 249 21.27 20.33 5.91
C HIS A 249 21.47 19.57 7.21
N LEU A 250 21.24 18.25 7.22
CA LEU A 250 21.44 17.40 8.42
C LEU A 250 22.92 17.03 8.63
N THR A 251 23.75 17.06 7.59
CA THR A 251 25.16 16.66 7.65
C THR A 251 26.12 17.85 7.76
N LEU A 252 25.63 19.10 7.65
CA LEU A 252 26.46 20.26 7.94
C LEU A 252 26.70 20.32 9.46
N PRO A 253 27.95 20.25 9.93
CA PRO A 253 28.23 20.50 11.34
C PRO A 253 27.81 21.93 11.66
N THR A 254 26.97 22.09 12.68
CA THR A 254 26.73 23.37 13.32
C THR A 254 28.07 23.84 13.89
N THR A 255 28.81 24.67 13.13
CA THR A 255 29.97 25.40 13.63
C THR A 255 29.53 26.44 14.66
#